data_e2c65260ce9fb28403ad931c270bf505
#
_entry.id   e2c65260ce9fb28403ad931c270bf505
#
_cell.length_a   1.000
_cell.length_b   1.000
_cell.length_c   1.000
_cell.angle_alpha   90.00
_cell.angle_beta   90.00
_cell.angle_gamma   90.00
#
_symmetry.space_group_name_H-M   'P 1'
#
loop_
_entity.id
_entity.type
_entity.pdbx_description
1 polymer ?
#
loop_
_entity_poly.entity_id
_entity_poly.type
_entity_poly.pdbx_seq_one_letter_code
_entity_poly.pdbx_strand_id
1 'polypeptide(L)'
;MDDFRTLRQLIVGWLLLFVALIPMNAQNGNVLGQVIRLPKSKGNIYQLLGLVTERSGYLFIYDSKIIDNEQTTSIKGGDYTIQEAIYAITGNKNLAIRTIENHLLLYLPESLSAPKSASVTPDSIQTYFSIEGSLQEKSELAAHSGRYDPG
;
A
#
# COMPACT_ATOMS: atom_id res chain seq x y z
N MET A 1 5.71 59.86 -9.00
CA MET A 1 5.75 58.96 -7.83
C MET A 1 4.60 57.95 -7.78
N ASP A 2 3.70 57.99 -8.76
CA ASP A 2 2.48 57.15 -8.79
C ASP A 2 2.66 55.84 -9.53
N ASP A 3 3.68 55.73 -10.40
CA ASP A 3 3.90 54.50 -11.20
C ASP A 3 4.31 53.28 -10.37
N PHE A 4 4.95 53.53 -9.22
CA PHE A 4 5.40 52.41 -8.35
C PHE A 4 4.26 51.79 -7.56
N ARG A 5 3.19 52.53 -7.29
CA ARG A 5 1.98 52.02 -6.63
C ARG A 5 1.15 51.19 -7.56
N THR A 6 0.98 51.64 -8.80
CA THR A 6 0.25 50.91 -9.84
C THR A 6 0.99 49.64 -10.24
N LEU A 7 2.31 49.65 -10.37
CA LEU A 7 3.11 48.46 -10.67
C LEU A 7 2.98 47.41 -9.54
N ARG A 8 3.02 47.85 -8.27
CA ARG A 8 2.85 46.95 -7.10
C ARG A 8 1.45 46.33 -7.05
N GLN A 9 0.40 47.09 -7.38
CA GLN A 9 -0.96 46.58 -7.43
C GLN A 9 -1.17 45.57 -8.57
N LEU A 10 -0.55 45.79 -9.73
CA LEU A 10 -0.57 44.87 -10.85
C LEU A 10 0.12 43.54 -10.52
N ILE A 11 1.28 43.59 -9.84
CA ILE A 11 2.03 42.40 -9.43
C ILE A 11 1.23 41.60 -8.40
N VAL A 12 0.61 42.24 -7.40
CA VAL A 12 -0.20 41.58 -6.39
C VAL A 12 -1.47 40.99 -7.04
N GLY A 13 -2.10 41.69 -7.98
CA GLY A 13 -3.25 41.20 -8.73
C GLY A 13 -2.90 39.94 -9.57
N TRP A 14 -1.74 39.95 -10.21
CA TRP A 14 -1.24 38.83 -10.99
C TRP A 14 -0.90 37.63 -10.12
N LEU A 15 -0.29 37.87 -8.95
CA LEU A 15 0.02 36.82 -7.97
C LEU A 15 -1.25 36.17 -7.42
N LEU A 16 -2.27 36.97 -7.10
CA LEU A 16 -3.58 36.45 -6.64
C LEU A 16 -4.31 35.66 -7.72
N LEU A 17 -4.20 36.09 -8.98
CA LEU A 17 -4.79 35.39 -10.12
C LEU A 17 -4.09 34.02 -10.32
N PHE A 18 -2.77 33.94 -10.08
CA PHE A 18 -2.01 32.70 -10.22
C PHE A 18 -2.36 31.67 -9.13
N VAL A 19 -2.67 32.13 -7.91
CA VAL A 19 -3.09 31.26 -6.79
C VAL A 19 -4.48 30.69 -7.04
N ALA A 20 -5.38 31.42 -7.73
CA ALA A 20 -6.73 30.96 -8.05
C ALA A 20 -6.76 29.87 -9.16
N LEU A 21 -5.66 29.69 -9.89
CA LEU A 21 -5.53 28.68 -10.95
C LEU A 21 -4.98 27.34 -10.48
N ILE A 22 -4.66 27.18 -9.18
CA ILE A 22 -4.32 25.87 -8.62
C ILE A 22 -5.61 25.07 -8.50
N PRO A 23 -5.86 24.06 -9.34
CA PRO A 23 -7.02 23.20 -9.15
C PRO A 23 -6.84 22.49 -7.82
N MET A 24 -7.58 22.89 -6.80
CA MET A 24 -7.75 22.09 -5.59
C MET A 24 -8.56 20.85 -5.99
N ASN A 25 -7.86 19.86 -6.55
CA ASN A 25 -8.39 18.52 -6.70
C ASN A 25 -8.51 17.87 -5.31
N ALA A 26 -9.40 18.38 -4.48
CA ALA A 26 -9.97 17.66 -3.36
C ALA A 26 -10.90 16.57 -3.95
N GLN A 27 -10.31 15.60 -4.66
CA GLN A 27 -11.05 14.48 -5.18
C GLN A 27 -11.20 13.47 -4.02
N ASN A 28 -12.28 13.59 -3.25
CA ASN A 28 -12.97 12.45 -2.68
C ASN A 28 -13.63 11.63 -3.83
N GLY A 29 -12.99 11.61 -5.00
CA GLY A 29 -13.39 10.87 -6.17
C GLY A 29 -13.01 9.40 -5.95
N ASN A 30 -13.85 8.52 -6.44
CA ASN A 30 -13.60 7.09 -6.53
C ASN A 30 -12.18 6.83 -7.07
N VAL A 31 -11.24 6.55 -6.17
CA VAL A 31 -9.82 6.29 -6.48
C VAL A 31 -9.69 5.27 -7.62
N LEU A 32 -10.54 4.26 -7.62
CA LEU A 32 -10.53 3.18 -8.60
C LEU A 32 -10.94 3.64 -10.00
N GLY A 33 -11.69 4.75 -10.09
CA GLY A 33 -12.08 5.41 -11.35
C GLY A 33 -11.04 6.39 -11.87
N GLN A 34 -9.97 6.66 -11.15
CA GLN A 34 -8.89 7.54 -11.61
C GLN A 34 -8.25 6.94 -12.88
N VAL A 35 -8.17 7.74 -13.95
CA VAL A 35 -7.55 7.34 -15.21
C VAL A 35 -6.05 7.57 -15.16
N ILE A 36 -5.29 6.53 -15.49
CA ILE A 36 -3.84 6.55 -15.62
C ILE A 36 -3.43 6.08 -17.01
N ARG A 37 -2.34 6.63 -17.52
CA ARG A 37 -1.78 6.22 -18.79
C ARG A 37 -0.66 5.23 -18.60
N LEU A 38 -0.82 4.01 -19.14
CA LEU A 38 0.16 2.94 -19.06
C LEU A 38 0.83 2.70 -20.41
N PRO A 39 2.15 2.47 -20.47
CA PRO A 39 2.81 2.05 -21.69
C PRO A 39 2.47 0.59 -22.02
N LYS A 40 2.61 0.20 -23.29
CA LYS A 40 2.58 -1.23 -23.64
C LYS A 40 3.74 -1.93 -22.95
N SER A 41 3.44 -2.90 -22.08
CA SER A 41 4.44 -3.57 -21.24
C SER A 41 4.14 -5.05 -21.13
N LYS A 42 5.22 -5.84 -20.98
CA LYS A 42 5.17 -7.27 -20.69
C LYS A 42 6.14 -7.55 -19.53
N GLY A 43 5.71 -8.30 -18.55
CA GLY A 43 6.49 -8.62 -17.37
C GLY A 43 5.71 -9.49 -16.41
N ASN A 44 6.25 -9.73 -15.22
CA ASN A 44 5.51 -10.40 -14.19
C ASN A 44 4.49 -9.43 -13.55
N ILE A 45 3.49 -9.99 -12.84
CA ILE A 45 2.41 -9.20 -12.24
C ILE A 45 2.97 -8.14 -11.29
N TYR A 46 3.98 -8.49 -10.48
CA TYR A 46 4.62 -7.55 -9.56
C TYR A 46 5.16 -6.31 -10.27
N GLN A 47 5.91 -6.51 -11.37
CA GLN A 47 6.47 -5.42 -12.17
C GLN A 47 5.39 -4.54 -12.79
N LEU A 48 4.32 -5.14 -13.33
CA LEU A 48 3.25 -4.40 -13.96
C LEU A 48 2.39 -3.64 -12.94
N LEU A 49 2.14 -4.18 -11.76
CA LEU A 49 1.51 -3.45 -10.65
C LEU A 49 2.41 -2.30 -10.17
N GLY A 50 3.75 -2.47 -10.20
CA GLY A 50 4.70 -1.40 -9.95
C GLY A 50 4.53 -0.20 -10.89
N LEU A 51 4.28 -0.43 -12.19
CA LEU A 51 3.97 0.65 -13.14
C LEU A 51 2.66 1.37 -12.79
N VAL A 52 1.65 0.64 -12.31
CA VAL A 52 0.41 1.27 -11.83
C VAL A 52 0.69 2.12 -10.60
N THR A 53 1.52 1.64 -9.66
CA THR A 53 1.95 2.41 -8.47
C THR A 53 2.63 3.71 -8.87
N GLU A 54 3.58 3.67 -9.81
CA GLU A 54 4.30 4.86 -10.28
C GLU A 54 3.37 5.92 -10.88
N ARG A 55 2.30 5.50 -11.53
CA ARG A 55 1.37 6.40 -12.22
C ARG A 55 0.23 6.89 -11.32
N SER A 56 -0.20 6.08 -10.37
CA SER A 56 -1.33 6.37 -9.49
C SER A 56 -0.92 6.92 -8.13
N GLY A 57 0.30 6.59 -7.67
CA GLY A 57 0.77 6.89 -6.32
C GLY A 57 0.27 5.92 -5.25
N TYR A 58 -0.54 4.92 -5.60
CA TYR A 58 -1.07 3.94 -4.65
C TYR A 58 -0.21 2.69 -4.59
N LEU A 59 0.00 2.16 -3.39
CA LEU A 59 0.69 0.91 -3.13
C LEU A 59 -0.31 -0.26 -3.09
N PHE A 60 0.13 -1.46 -3.48
CA PHE A 60 -0.71 -2.66 -3.48
C PHE A 60 -0.40 -3.56 -2.30
N ILE A 61 -1.46 -4.06 -1.65
CA ILE A 61 -1.41 -5.08 -0.61
C ILE A 61 -2.26 -6.26 -1.08
N TYR A 62 -1.70 -7.44 -1.15
CA TYR A 62 -2.40 -8.67 -1.54
C TYR A 62 -1.69 -9.92 -1.02
N ASP A 63 -2.44 -11.02 -0.91
CA ASP A 63 -1.90 -12.32 -0.56
C ASP A 63 -1.34 -13.01 -1.82
N SER A 64 -0.11 -13.52 -1.74
CA SER A 64 0.53 -14.29 -2.83
C SER A 64 -0.21 -15.59 -3.20
N LYS A 65 -1.09 -16.06 -2.33
CA LYS A 65 -2.01 -17.18 -2.64
C LYS A 65 -3.13 -16.79 -3.61
N ILE A 66 -3.45 -15.49 -3.68
CA ILE A 66 -4.51 -14.93 -4.53
C ILE A 66 -3.94 -14.44 -5.85
N ILE A 67 -2.75 -13.83 -5.81
CA ILE A 67 -2.06 -13.24 -6.96
C ILE A 67 -0.64 -13.79 -7.00
N ASP A 68 -0.34 -14.58 -8.03
CA ASP A 68 1.02 -15.07 -8.25
C ASP A 68 1.89 -13.97 -8.86
N ASN A 69 2.84 -13.48 -8.06
CA ASN A 69 3.75 -12.40 -8.43
C ASN A 69 4.62 -12.71 -9.66
N GLU A 70 4.98 -13.97 -9.84
CA GLU A 70 5.89 -14.42 -10.91
C GLU A 70 5.16 -14.72 -12.22
N GLN A 71 3.83 -14.78 -12.19
CA GLN A 71 3.05 -14.99 -13.39
C GLN A 71 3.32 -13.88 -14.40
N THR A 72 3.75 -14.26 -15.59
CA THR A 72 4.02 -13.33 -16.70
C THR A 72 2.72 -12.97 -17.41
N THR A 73 2.48 -11.67 -17.59
CA THR A 73 1.35 -11.14 -18.33
C THR A 73 1.75 -9.94 -19.18
N SER A 74 0.83 -9.37 -19.91
CA SER A 74 1.09 -8.19 -20.73
C SER A 74 -0.09 -7.24 -20.70
N ILE A 75 0.19 -5.94 -20.71
CA ILE A 75 -0.80 -4.89 -20.84
C ILE A 75 -0.59 -4.12 -22.15
N LYS A 76 -1.67 -3.78 -22.81
CA LYS A 76 -1.63 -2.89 -23.99
C LYS A 76 -1.39 -1.46 -23.51
N GLY A 77 -0.67 -0.65 -24.30
CA GLY A 77 -0.55 0.78 -24.02
C GLY A 77 -1.91 1.48 -24.18
N GLY A 78 -2.20 2.41 -23.26
CA GLY A 78 -3.46 3.16 -23.32
C GLY A 78 -3.81 3.79 -21.98
N ASP A 79 -4.99 4.39 -21.96
CA ASP A 79 -5.59 4.98 -20.77
C ASP A 79 -6.49 3.92 -20.10
N TYR A 80 -6.31 3.73 -18.81
CA TYR A 80 -7.01 2.76 -17.99
C TYR A 80 -7.46 3.43 -16.70
N THR A 81 -8.61 3.07 -16.20
CA THR A 81 -8.89 3.30 -14.77
C THR A 81 -7.98 2.40 -13.94
N ILE A 82 -7.69 2.79 -12.69
CA ILE A 82 -6.88 1.94 -11.79
C ILE A 82 -7.49 0.54 -11.68
N GLN A 83 -8.80 0.44 -11.57
CA GLN A 83 -9.52 -0.84 -11.51
C GLN A 83 -9.32 -1.67 -12.78
N GLU A 84 -9.48 -1.08 -13.95
CA GLU A 84 -9.29 -1.79 -15.22
C GLU A 84 -7.86 -2.25 -15.40
N ALA A 85 -6.87 -1.44 -15.01
CA ALA A 85 -5.46 -1.80 -15.04
C ALA A 85 -5.18 -3.02 -14.17
N ILE A 86 -5.69 -3.05 -12.94
CA ILE A 86 -5.53 -4.19 -12.02
C ILE A 86 -6.13 -5.45 -12.63
N TYR A 87 -7.36 -5.39 -13.15
CA TYR A 87 -8.02 -6.54 -13.76
C TYR A 87 -7.31 -7.03 -15.04
N ALA A 88 -6.79 -6.10 -15.84
CA ALA A 88 -6.04 -6.45 -17.04
C ALA A 88 -4.70 -7.13 -16.72
N ILE A 89 -4.02 -6.69 -15.67
CA ILE A 89 -2.72 -7.24 -15.23
C ILE A 89 -2.91 -8.59 -14.54
N THR A 90 -3.85 -8.70 -13.61
CA THR A 90 -4.06 -9.92 -12.83
C THR A 90 -4.86 -10.99 -13.58
N GLY A 91 -5.59 -10.60 -14.62
CA GLY A 91 -6.51 -11.50 -15.34
C GLY A 91 -7.73 -11.93 -14.51
N ASN A 92 -7.88 -11.43 -13.29
CA ASN A 92 -8.92 -11.84 -12.36
C ASN A 92 -9.89 -10.69 -12.05
N LYS A 93 -11.09 -10.76 -12.61
CA LYS A 93 -12.16 -9.78 -12.40
C LYS A 93 -12.94 -9.99 -11.10
N ASN A 94 -12.73 -11.12 -10.42
CA ASN A 94 -13.40 -11.43 -9.15
C ASN A 94 -12.68 -10.80 -7.94
N LEU A 95 -11.53 -10.17 -8.17
CA LEU A 95 -10.84 -9.44 -7.12
C LEU A 95 -11.68 -8.24 -6.67
N ALA A 96 -11.90 -8.17 -5.38
CA ALA A 96 -12.39 -6.95 -4.74
C ALA A 96 -11.21 -6.05 -4.42
N ILE A 97 -11.43 -4.74 -4.55
CA ILE A 97 -10.41 -3.72 -4.31
C ILE A 97 -10.94 -2.77 -3.25
N ARG A 98 -10.20 -2.61 -2.16
CA ARG A 98 -10.52 -1.67 -1.08
C ARG A 98 -9.40 -0.66 -0.93
N THR A 99 -9.75 0.61 -0.89
CA THR A 99 -8.80 1.69 -0.61
C THR A 99 -8.64 1.84 0.90
N ILE A 100 -7.38 1.84 1.36
CA ILE A 100 -6.99 2.07 2.75
C ILE A 100 -5.89 3.12 2.71
N GLU A 101 -6.20 4.37 2.98
CA GLU A 101 -5.29 5.51 2.86
C GLU A 101 -4.61 5.55 1.47
N ASN A 102 -3.30 5.33 1.42
CA ASN A 102 -2.51 5.29 0.18
C ASN A 102 -2.28 3.88 -0.35
N HIS A 103 -3.07 2.89 0.12
CA HIS A 103 -2.95 1.50 -0.26
C HIS A 103 -4.22 0.98 -0.90
N LEU A 104 -4.05 0.08 -1.86
CA LEU A 104 -5.11 -0.69 -2.50
C LEU A 104 -4.99 -2.15 -2.06
N LEU A 105 -5.91 -2.58 -1.21
CA LEU A 105 -6.01 -3.97 -0.78
C LEU A 105 -6.78 -4.78 -1.83
N LEU A 106 -6.12 -5.78 -2.40
CA LEU A 106 -6.70 -6.72 -3.36
C LEU A 106 -7.04 -8.03 -2.63
N TYR A 107 -8.29 -8.47 -2.69
CA TYR A 107 -8.71 -9.66 -1.99
C TYR A 107 -9.86 -10.37 -2.74
N LEU A 108 -10.10 -11.63 -2.40
CA LEU A 108 -11.30 -12.34 -2.85
C LEU A 108 -12.41 -12.12 -1.81
N PRO A 109 -13.64 -11.74 -2.20
CA PRO A 109 -14.73 -11.49 -1.27
C PRO A 109 -15.01 -12.67 -0.33
N GLU A 110 -14.85 -13.89 -0.81
CA GLU A 110 -15.02 -15.12 -0.04
C GLU A 110 -13.94 -15.29 1.05
N SER A 111 -12.75 -14.73 0.87
CA SER A 111 -11.66 -14.83 1.85
C SER A 111 -11.89 -13.96 3.10
N LEU A 112 -12.75 -12.94 3.01
CA LEU A 112 -13.19 -12.12 4.14
C LEU A 112 -14.48 -12.65 4.78
N SER A 113 -15.09 -13.71 4.22
CA SER A 113 -16.25 -14.36 4.82
C SER A 113 -15.82 -15.12 6.05
N ALA A 114 -16.00 -14.49 7.18
CA ALA A 114 -15.99 -14.96 8.54
C ALA A 114 -14.60 -15.29 9.16
N PRO A 115 -14.22 -14.58 10.22
CA PRO A 115 -13.77 -15.33 11.37
C PRO A 115 -14.92 -16.28 11.70
N LYS A 116 -14.68 -17.57 11.52
CA LYS A 116 -15.57 -18.63 12.00
C LYS A 116 -15.94 -18.22 13.42
N SER A 117 -17.18 -17.82 13.64
CA SER A 117 -17.73 -17.52 14.95
C SER A 117 -17.51 -18.79 15.77
N ALA A 118 -16.39 -18.85 16.46
CA ALA A 118 -16.29 -19.73 17.59
C ALA A 118 -17.38 -19.22 18.52
N SER A 119 -18.44 -20.01 18.68
CA SER A 119 -19.40 -19.83 19.73
C SER A 119 -18.63 -19.82 21.04
N VAL A 120 -18.29 -18.62 21.49
CA VAL A 120 -17.73 -18.41 22.82
C VAL A 120 -18.88 -18.58 23.76
N THR A 121 -19.02 -19.78 24.32
CA THR A 121 -19.71 -19.98 25.59
C THR A 121 -19.07 -19.04 26.59
N PRO A 122 -19.83 -18.24 27.34
CA PRO A 122 -19.28 -17.26 28.29
C PRO A 122 -18.84 -17.99 29.57
N ASP A 123 -17.78 -18.78 29.50
CA ASP A 123 -17.14 -19.27 30.71
C ASP A 123 -15.69 -19.63 30.41
N SER A 124 -14.84 -18.81 30.90
CA SER A 124 -13.38 -18.81 31.00
C SER A 124 -12.67 -17.75 30.17
N ILE A 125 -12.47 -16.61 30.78
CA ILE A 125 -11.45 -15.62 30.39
C ILE A 125 -10.09 -16.28 30.68
N GLN A 126 -9.51 -16.92 29.67
CA GLN A 126 -8.08 -17.23 29.67
C GLN A 126 -7.44 -16.51 28.50
N THR A 127 -6.82 -15.39 28.84
CA THR A 127 -6.00 -14.60 27.94
C THR A 127 -4.73 -15.38 27.65
N TYR A 128 -4.71 -16.16 26.58
CA TYR A 128 -3.45 -16.72 26.06
C TYR A 128 -2.88 -15.76 25.00
N PHE A 129 -2.02 -14.87 25.44
CA PHE A 129 -1.04 -14.27 24.56
C PHE A 129 0.16 -15.20 24.49
N SER A 130 0.20 -16.10 23.53
CA SER A 130 1.39 -16.85 23.20
C SER A 130 2.26 -15.99 22.29
N ILE A 131 3.18 -15.25 22.87
CA ILE A 131 4.30 -14.67 22.15
C ILE A 131 5.39 -15.74 22.16
N GLU A 132 5.44 -16.59 21.12
CA GLU A 132 6.61 -17.42 20.87
C GLU A 132 7.73 -16.54 20.29
N GLY A 133 8.37 -15.77 21.16
CA GLY A 133 9.66 -15.18 20.92
C GLY A 133 10.72 -16.13 21.46
N SER A 134 11.36 -16.91 20.60
CA SER A 134 12.55 -17.68 20.94
C SER A 134 13.69 -16.73 21.24
N LEU A 135 13.87 -16.36 22.52
CA LEU A 135 15.07 -15.73 23.00
C LEU A 135 16.13 -16.85 23.23
N GLN A 136 16.99 -17.03 22.24
CA GLN A 136 18.26 -17.72 22.49
C GLN A 136 19.13 -16.79 23.32
N GLU A 137 19.05 -16.93 24.63
CA GLU A 137 20.03 -16.38 25.57
C GLU A 137 21.29 -17.21 25.44
N LYS A 138 22.28 -16.65 24.76
CA LYS A 138 23.64 -17.18 24.72
C LYS A 138 24.32 -16.88 26.08
N SER A 139 24.06 -17.72 27.04
CA SER A 139 24.84 -17.71 28.29
C SER A 139 26.16 -18.46 28.08
N GLU A 140 27.14 -17.75 27.53
CA GLU A 140 28.53 -18.13 27.60
C GLU A 140 29.18 -17.27 28.69
N LEU A 141 29.16 -17.74 29.91
CA LEU A 141 30.08 -17.25 30.93
C LEU A 141 30.67 -18.43 31.69
N ALA A 142 31.80 -18.84 31.18
CA ALA A 142 32.96 -19.36 31.83
C ALA A 142 32.84 -19.74 33.32
N ALA A 143 32.74 -21.02 33.57
CA ALA A 143 33.21 -21.59 34.83
C ALA A 143 34.73 -21.74 34.74
N HIS A 144 35.46 -20.74 35.18
CA HIS A 144 36.87 -20.89 35.56
C HIS A 144 36.95 -21.08 37.07
N SER A 145 36.64 -22.30 37.48
CA SER A 145 36.90 -22.71 38.86
C SER A 145 38.37 -23.13 38.99
N GLY A 146 39.16 -22.21 39.48
CA GLY A 146 40.50 -22.50 39.92
C GLY A 146 40.49 -23.47 41.12
N ARG A 147 41.02 -24.65 40.89
CA ARG A 147 41.32 -25.64 41.96
C ARG A 147 42.50 -25.11 42.74
N TYR A 148 42.23 -24.70 44.00
CA TYR A 148 43.25 -24.46 45.00
C TYR A 148 43.57 -25.79 45.71
N ASP A 149 44.81 -26.24 45.57
CA ASP A 149 45.35 -27.42 46.24
C ASP A 149 46.27 -26.94 47.37
N PRO A 150 46.00 -27.24 48.67
CA PRO A 150 46.89 -26.96 49.75
C PRO A 150 47.63 -28.24 50.05
N GLY A 151 48.95 -28.27 49.79
CA GLY A 151 49.91 -29.22 50.30
C GLY A 151 51.05 -28.51 51.02
#